data_fcb7ecd43c62cf3e39b088e962080b45
#
_entry.id   fcb7ecd43c62cf3e39b088e962080b45
#
_cell.length_a   1.000
_cell.length_b   1.000
_cell.length_c   1.000
_cell.angle_alpha   90.00
_cell.angle_beta   90.00
_cell.angle_gamma   90.00
#
_symmetry.space_group_name_H-M   'P 1'
#
loop_
_entity.id
_entity.type
_entity.pdbx_description
1 polymer ?
#
loop_
_entity_poly.entity_id
_entity_poly.type
_entity_poly.pdbx_seq_one_letter_code
_entity_poly.pdbx_strand_id
1 'polypeptide(L)'
;MARGKAISVKIATPKVIKALETRLAKLEKDYATQGENEAKFQKKHTAWKKEIGKWAIEHFSKAENLRTNYRNWNKTLNVDFDLIVDEKDFPAEPEKDFEIIHQHTYNEMKEEMENAIRILKMTDEEVVNTSTYNAVARYL
;
A
#
# COMPACT_ATOMS: atom_id res chain seq x y z
N MET A 1 -20.15 40.35 18.47
CA MET A 1 -19.21 39.68 17.62
C MET A 1 -19.64 38.22 17.46
N ALA A 2 -20.10 37.87 16.28
CA ALA A 2 -20.55 36.51 16.02
C ALA A 2 -19.34 35.58 15.93
N ARG A 3 -19.15 34.75 16.92
CA ARG A 3 -18.28 33.61 16.77
C ARG A 3 -18.87 32.74 15.68
N GLY A 4 -18.10 32.43 14.64
CA GLY A 4 -18.50 31.44 13.68
C GLY A 4 -18.93 30.16 14.41
N LYS A 5 -20.18 29.74 14.20
CA LYS A 5 -20.63 28.44 14.76
C LYS A 5 -19.74 27.34 14.22
N ALA A 6 -19.10 26.60 15.10
CA ALA A 6 -18.47 25.37 14.72
C ALA A 6 -19.51 24.51 14.01
N ILE A 7 -19.19 24.07 12.78
CA ILE A 7 -20.04 23.14 12.05
C ILE A 7 -20.06 21.81 12.82
N SER A 8 -21.15 21.55 13.53
CA SER A 8 -21.34 20.25 14.16
C SER A 8 -21.98 19.33 13.15
N VAL A 9 -21.18 18.36 12.69
CA VAL A 9 -21.69 17.27 11.86
C VAL A 9 -22.38 16.27 12.79
N LYS A 10 -23.70 16.14 12.62
CA LYS A 10 -24.48 15.14 13.35
C LYS A 10 -24.61 13.91 12.47
N ILE A 11 -23.91 12.83 12.82
CA ILE A 11 -23.98 11.57 12.10
C ILE A 11 -24.70 10.56 12.98
N ALA A 12 -25.69 9.87 12.42
CA ALA A 12 -26.43 8.84 13.14
C ALA A 12 -25.49 7.70 13.58
N THR A 13 -25.58 7.29 14.83
CA THR A 13 -24.76 6.21 15.41
C THR A 13 -24.78 4.94 14.55
N PRO A 14 -25.93 4.44 14.07
CA PRO A 14 -25.95 3.26 13.20
C PRO A 14 -25.14 3.41 11.91
N LYS A 15 -25.08 4.61 11.33
CA LYS A 15 -24.27 4.88 10.14
C LYS A 15 -22.78 4.78 10.43
N VAL A 16 -22.33 5.28 11.57
CA VAL A 16 -20.93 5.20 11.99
C VAL A 16 -20.54 3.73 12.25
N ILE A 17 -21.38 2.99 12.95
CA ILE A 17 -21.18 1.56 13.21
C ILE A 17 -21.05 0.79 11.89
N LYS A 18 -21.96 1.02 10.95
CA LYS A 18 -21.92 0.36 9.64
C LYS A 18 -20.68 0.72 8.85
N ALA A 19 -20.27 1.97 8.87
CA ALA A 19 -19.05 2.42 8.20
C ALA A 19 -17.81 1.75 8.79
N LEU A 20 -17.72 1.64 10.12
CA LEU A 20 -16.62 0.94 10.81
C LEU A 20 -16.62 -0.55 10.50
N GLU A 21 -17.77 -1.20 10.51
CA GLU A 21 -17.88 -2.62 10.17
C GLU A 21 -17.46 -2.90 8.74
N THR A 22 -17.86 -2.04 7.79
CA THR A 22 -17.45 -2.13 6.39
C THR A 22 -15.94 -1.95 6.25
N ARG A 23 -15.38 -0.98 6.95
CA ARG A 23 -13.94 -0.72 6.91
C ARG A 23 -13.14 -1.85 7.55
N LEU A 24 -13.62 -2.42 8.65
CA LEU A 24 -13.01 -3.56 9.30
C LEU A 24 -13.02 -4.79 8.40
N ALA A 25 -14.15 -5.08 7.75
CA ALA A 25 -14.27 -6.19 6.80
C ALA A 25 -13.29 -6.03 5.62
N LYS A 26 -13.12 -4.81 5.12
CA LYS A 26 -12.14 -4.50 4.08
C LYS A 26 -10.71 -4.72 4.57
N LEU A 27 -10.39 -4.27 5.77
CA LEU A 27 -9.07 -4.48 6.39
C LEU A 27 -8.75 -5.97 6.52
N GLU A 28 -9.69 -6.77 7.02
CA GLU A 28 -9.53 -8.22 7.16
C GLU A 28 -9.32 -8.90 5.81
N LYS A 29 -10.09 -8.51 4.81
CA LYS A 29 -9.96 -9.03 3.45
C LYS A 29 -8.62 -8.67 2.84
N ASP A 30 -8.20 -7.41 2.92
CA ASP A 30 -6.93 -6.93 2.39
C ASP A 30 -5.76 -7.63 3.05
N TYR A 31 -5.82 -7.83 4.36
CA TYR A 31 -4.80 -8.56 5.10
C TYR A 31 -4.74 -10.04 4.69
N ALA A 32 -5.89 -10.69 4.56
CA ALA A 32 -5.96 -12.11 4.18
C ALA A 32 -5.47 -12.35 2.74
N THR A 33 -5.69 -11.40 1.83
CA THR A 33 -5.34 -11.54 0.41
C THR A 33 -3.98 -10.98 0.04
N GLN A 34 -3.30 -10.27 0.95
CA GLN A 34 -2.03 -9.61 0.61
C GLN A 34 -0.94 -10.58 0.18
N GLY A 35 -0.88 -11.78 0.75
CA GLY A 35 0.07 -12.80 0.36
C GLY A 35 -0.12 -13.27 -1.08
N GLU A 36 -1.38 -13.45 -1.51
CA GLU A 36 -1.72 -13.81 -2.89
C GLU A 36 -1.39 -12.66 -3.85
N ASN A 37 -1.71 -11.43 -3.47
CA ASN A 37 -1.43 -10.24 -4.27
C ASN A 37 0.08 -10.07 -4.45
N GLU A 38 0.86 -10.28 -3.39
CA GLU A 38 2.32 -10.22 -3.47
C GLU A 38 2.88 -11.31 -4.37
N ALA A 39 2.38 -12.55 -4.26
CA ALA A 39 2.80 -13.64 -5.13
C ALA A 39 2.51 -13.36 -6.60
N LYS A 40 1.33 -12.81 -6.91
CA LYS A 40 0.98 -12.38 -8.28
C LYS A 40 1.89 -11.27 -8.78
N PHE A 41 2.17 -10.30 -7.94
CA PHE A 41 3.11 -9.22 -8.27
C PHE A 41 4.51 -9.74 -8.54
N GLN A 42 5.02 -10.66 -7.71
CA GLN A 42 6.34 -11.26 -7.89
C GLN A 42 6.44 -12.02 -9.20
N LYS A 43 5.40 -12.71 -9.63
CA LYS A 43 5.36 -13.37 -10.93
C LYS A 43 5.46 -12.36 -12.09
N LYS A 44 4.71 -11.27 -12.01
CA LYS A 44 4.76 -10.18 -13.00
C LYS A 44 6.14 -9.52 -13.02
N HIS A 45 6.72 -9.28 -11.86
CA HIS A 45 8.04 -8.69 -11.73
C HIS A 45 9.13 -9.59 -12.30
N THR A 46 9.06 -10.90 -12.04
CA THR A 46 9.98 -11.90 -12.60
C THR A 46 9.87 -11.95 -14.13
N ALA A 47 8.64 -11.93 -14.66
CA ALA A 47 8.42 -11.87 -16.10
C ALA A 47 8.99 -10.59 -16.73
N TRP A 48 8.80 -9.47 -16.07
CA TRP A 48 9.37 -8.19 -16.49
C TRP A 48 10.90 -8.23 -16.49
N LYS A 49 11.54 -8.80 -15.47
CA LYS A 49 13.00 -8.97 -15.43
C LYS A 49 13.51 -9.79 -16.61
N LYS A 50 12.81 -10.87 -16.98
CA LYS A 50 13.16 -11.67 -18.16
C LYS A 50 13.02 -10.86 -19.44
N GLU A 51 11.97 -10.07 -19.55
CA GLU A 51 11.75 -9.17 -20.69
C GLU A 51 12.86 -8.13 -20.80
N ILE A 52 13.26 -7.53 -19.66
CA ILE A 52 14.41 -6.61 -19.59
C ILE A 52 15.69 -7.30 -20.04
N GLY A 53 15.93 -8.55 -19.63
CA GLY A 53 17.09 -9.32 -20.05
C GLY A 53 17.15 -9.50 -21.57
N LYS A 54 16.05 -9.87 -22.19
CA LYS A 54 15.95 -10.01 -23.65
C LYS A 54 16.14 -8.66 -24.34
N TRP A 55 15.49 -7.63 -23.85
CA TRP A 55 15.60 -6.28 -24.37
C TRP A 55 17.04 -5.77 -24.28
N ALA A 56 17.73 -6.00 -23.17
CA ALA A 56 19.11 -5.60 -22.98
C ALA A 56 20.05 -6.32 -23.97
N ILE A 57 19.85 -7.61 -24.23
CA ILE A 57 20.62 -8.35 -25.21
C ILE A 57 20.44 -7.76 -26.61
N GLU A 58 19.20 -7.43 -27.00
CA GLU A 58 18.90 -6.84 -28.31
C GLU A 58 19.52 -5.45 -28.47
N HIS A 59 19.67 -4.68 -27.38
CA HIS A 59 20.19 -3.34 -27.39
C HIS A 59 21.65 -3.21 -26.93
N PHE A 60 22.30 -4.32 -26.60
CA PHE A 60 23.66 -4.29 -26.05
C PHE A 60 24.68 -3.65 -26.98
N SER A 61 24.49 -3.74 -28.29
CA SER A 61 25.37 -3.08 -29.28
C SER A 61 25.41 -1.54 -29.14
N LYS A 62 24.39 -0.96 -28.46
CA LYS A 62 24.30 0.47 -28.18
C LYS A 62 24.88 0.86 -26.81
N ALA A 63 25.41 -0.13 -26.06
CA ALA A 63 25.96 0.12 -24.73
C ALA A 63 27.18 1.02 -24.79
N GLU A 64 27.23 1.98 -23.88
CA GLU A 64 28.32 2.93 -23.72
C GLU A 64 28.93 2.82 -22.33
N ASN A 65 30.14 3.33 -22.17
CA ASN A 65 30.83 3.43 -20.87
C ASN A 65 30.93 2.08 -20.13
N LEU A 66 31.37 1.05 -20.85
CA LEU A 66 31.59 -0.26 -20.24
C LEU A 66 32.67 -0.18 -19.17
N ARG A 67 32.32 -0.55 -17.94
CA ARG A 67 33.21 -0.52 -16.77
C ARG A 67 33.30 -1.88 -16.15
N THR A 68 34.48 -2.23 -15.66
CA THR A 68 34.73 -3.48 -14.96
C THR A 68 35.42 -3.20 -13.63
N ASN A 69 34.92 -3.81 -12.56
CA ASN A 69 35.50 -3.70 -11.21
C ASN A 69 35.73 -5.08 -10.62
N TYR A 70 36.96 -5.34 -10.20
CA TYR A 70 37.28 -6.58 -9.52
C TYR A 70 36.89 -6.53 -8.05
N ARG A 71 36.27 -7.62 -7.60
CA ARG A 71 36.10 -7.87 -6.16
C ARG A 71 37.27 -8.78 -5.70
N ASN A 72 38.21 -8.18 -5.00
CA ASN A 72 39.52 -8.80 -4.72
C ASN A 72 39.49 -10.09 -3.90
N TRP A 73 38.42 -10.37 -3.15
CA TRP A 73 38.38 -11.46 -2.18
C TRP A 73 37.60 -12.69 -2.62
N ASN A 74 36.82 -12.61 -3.69
CA ASN A 74 36.04 -13.75 -4.20
C ASN A 74 36.25 -14.02 -5.70
N LYS A 75 37.22 -13.39 -6.32
CA LYS A 75 37.54 -13.54 -7.75
C LYS A 75 36.35 -13.26 -8.69
N THR A 76 35.43 -12.38 -8.27
CA THR A 76 34.32 -11.96 -9.08
C THR A 76 34.56 -10.60 -9.73
N LEU A 77 33.88 -10.35 -10.82
CA LEU A 77 33.98 -9.13 -11.61
C LEU A 77 32.61 -8.48 -11.73
N ASN A 78 32.52 -7.20 -11.39
CA ASN A 78 31.35 -6.39 -11.71
C ASN A 78 31.52 -5.77 -13.10
N VAL A 79 30.50 -5.91 -13.92
CA VAL A 79 30.45 -5.30 -15.26
C VAL A 79 29.28 -4.31 -15.27
N ASP A 80 29.60 -3.05 -15.53
CA ASP A 80 28.62 -1.97 -15.62
C ASP A 80 28.67 -1.34 -17.01
N PHE A 81 27.53 -0.94 -17.54
CA PHE A 81 27.44 -0.22 -18.79
C PHE A 81 26.20 0.67 -18.79
N ASP A 82 26.19 1.67 -19.66
CA ASP A 82 25.07 2.58 -19.81
C ASP A 82 24.34 2.27 -21.13
N LEU A 83 23.03 2.09 -21.05
CA LEU A 83 22.12 2.05 -22.19
C LEU A 83 21.22 3.27 -22.14
N ILE A 84 21.43 4.19 -23.06
CA ILE A 84 20.62 5.41 -23.17
C ILE A 84 19.57 5.18 -24.23
N VAL A 85 18.32 5.11 -23.82
CA VAL A 85 17.16 4.87 -24.69
C VAL A 85 16.00 5.76 -24.29
N ASP A 86 15.05 5.92 -25.20
CA ASP A 86 13.81 6.63 -24.90
C ASP A 86 12.99 5.81 -23.90
N GLU A 87 12.41 6.48 -22.90
CA GLU A 87 11.59 5.85 -21.87
C GLU A 87 10.47 4.99 -22.45
N LYS A 88 9.83 5.45 -23.52
CA LYS A 88 8.76 4.73 -24.22
C LYS A 88 9.18 3.41 -24.86
N ASP A 89 10.47 3.23 -25.14
CA ASP A 89 11.01 2.01 -25.75
C ASP A 89 11.44 0.99 -24.71
N PHE A 90 11.44 1.37 -23.43
CA PHE A 90 11.79 0.49 -22.31
C PHE A 90 10.55 -0.23 -21.79
N PRO A 91 10.63 -1.56 -21.55
CA PRO A 91 9.50 -2.30 -20.99
C PRO A 91 9.04 -1.73 -19.64
N ALA A 92 7.74 -1.44 -19.56
CA ALA A 92 7.17 -0.83 -18.36
C ALA A 92 7.23 -1.77 -17.15
N GLU A 93 7.72 -1.26 -16.02
CA GLU A 93 7.73 -1.98 -14.76
C GLU A 93 6.30 -2.20 -14.25
N PRO A 94 5.96 -3.43 -13.77
CA PRO A 94 4.65 -3.66 -13.16
C PRO A 94 4.43 -2.76 -11.95
N GLU A 95 3.28 -2.13 -11.89
CA GLU A 95 2.90 -1.32 -10.74
C GLU A 95 2.38 -2.20 -9.60
N LYS A 96 2.78 -1.85 -8.39
CA LYS A 96 2.27 -2.47 -7.17
C LYS A 96 1.04 -1.70 -6.72
N ASP A 97 -0.13 -2.26 -6.95
CA ASP A 97 -1.44 -1.65 -6.69
C ASP A 97 -2.04 -2.03 -5.33
N PHE A 98 -1.25 -2.60 -4.45
CA PHE A 98 -1.68 -3.00 -3.11
C PHE A 98 -0.63 -2.60 -2.07
N GLU A 99 -1.08 -2.43 -0.82
CA GLU A 99 -0.20 -2.15 0.31
C GLU A 99 -0.03 -3.41 1.17
N ILE A 100 1.16 -3.59 1.72
CA ILE A 100 1.44 -4.66 2.67
C ILE A 100 1.16 -4.14 4.07
N ILE A 101 0.27 -4.82 4.78
CA ILE A 101 -0.08 -4.51 6.17
C ILE A 101 0.71 -5.46 7.07
N HIS A 102 1.54 -4.90 7.95
CA HIS A 102 2.27 -5.69 8.94
C HIS A 102 1.32 -6.24 10.00
N GLN A 103 1.60 -7.44 10.50
CA GLN A 103 0.75 -8.12 11.49
C GLN A 103 0.47 -7.25 12.73
N HIS A 104 1.47 -6.57 13.25
CA HIS A 104 1.30 -5.69 14.41
C HIS A 104 0.33 -4.55 14.12
N THR A 105 0.50 -3.88 12.99
CA THR A 105 -0.39 -2.79 12.56
C THR A 105 -1.81 -3.29 12.33
N TYR A 106 -1.96 -4.45 11.68
CA TYR A 106 -3.26 -5.08 11.47
C TYR A 106 -3.98 -5.37 12.77
N ASN A 107 -3.30 -6.01 13.73
CA ASN A 107 -3.89 -6.35 15.02
C ASN A 107 -4.30 -5.11 15.81
N GLU A 108 -3.46 -4.06 15.80
CA GLU A 108 -3.74 -2.79 16.47
C GLU A 108 -4.96 -2.09 15.87
N MET A 109 -5.01 -1.95 14.55
CA MET A 109 -6.15 -1.31 13.86
C MET A 109 -7.44 -2.10 14.05
N LYS A 110 -7.37 -3.42 13.96
CA LYS A 110 -8.52 -4.31 14.19
C LYS A 110 -9.07 -4.16 15.60
N GLU A 111 -8.21 -4.20 16.60
CA GLU A 111 -8.60 -4.04 17.99
C GLU A 111 -9.25 -2.67 18.25
N GLU A 112 -8.66 -1.60 17.75
CA GLU A 112 -9.21 -0.25 17.92
C GLU A 112 -10.57 -0.10 17.23
N MET A 113 -10.75 -0.64 16.02
CA MET A 113 -12.03 -0.62 15.32
C MET A 113 -13.10 -1.46 16.05
N GLU A 114 -12.75 -2.65 16.51
CA GLU A 114 -13.68 -3.51 17.26
C GLU A 114 -14.11 -2.86 18.56
N ASN A 115 -13.18 -2.21 19.27
CA ASN A 115 -13.49 -1.48 20.50
C ASN A 115 -14.40 -0.29 20.23
N ALA A 116 -14.14 0.48 19.15
CA ALA A 116 -14.98 1.60 18.77
C ALA A 116 -16.42 1.14 18.44
N ILE A 117 -16.56 0.07 17.68
CA ILE A 117 -17.87 -0.53 17.35
C ILE A 117 -18.60 -0.96 18.60
N ARG A 118 -17.90 -1.65 19.52
CA ARG A 118 -18.49 -2.12 20.77
C ARG A 118 -18.99 -0.97 21.63
N ILE A 119 -18.20 0.08 21.79
CA ILE A 119 -18.57 1.28 22.55
C ILE A 119 -19.80 1.95 21.94
N LEU A 120 -19.82 2.10 20.61
CA LEU A 120 -20.97 2.70 19.92
C LEU A 120 -22.24 1.85 20.02
N LYS A 121 -22.13 0.53 20.03
CA LYS A 121 -23.29 -0.35 20.24
C LYS A 121 -23.83 -0.32 21.67
N MET A 122 -23.00 0.06 22.63
CA MET A 122 -23.39 0.17 24.03
C MET A 122 -23.99 1.52 24.38
N THR A 123 -23.86 2.53 23.51
CA THR A 123 -24.42 3.85 23.76
C THR A 123 -25.90 3.90 23.40
N ASP A 124 -26.69 4.63 24.20
CA ASP A 124 -28.10 4.90 23.91
C ASP A 124 -28.29 6.14 23.04
N GLU A 125 -27.20 6.83 22.70
CA GLU A 125 -27.26 8.02 21.87
C GLU A 125 -27.54 7.67 20.41
N GLU A 126 -28.54 8.32 19.83
CA GLU A 126 -28.91 8.14 18.42
C GLU A 126 -27.91 8.80 17.45
N VAL A 127 -27.16 9.79 17.97
CA VAL A 127 -26.22 10.59 17.19
C VAL A 127 -24.86 10.58 17.87
N VAL A 128 -23.83 10.36 17.08
CA VAL A 128 -22.43 10.40 17.55
C VAL A 128 -22.04 11.85 17.87
N ASN A 129 -21.52 12.09 19.09
CA ASN A 129 -21.01 13.42 19.42
C ASN A 129 -19.67 13.68 18.73
N THR A 130 -19.26 14.95 18.68
CA THR A 130 -18.04 15.38 18.00
C THR A 130 -16.79 14.69 18.54
N SER A 131 -16.71 14.50 19.86
CA SER A 131 -15.57 13.83 20.48
C SER A 131 -15.44 12.37 20.04
N THR A 132 -16.53 11.64 20.03
CA THR A 132 -16.55 10.22 19.59
C THR A 132 -16.28 10.12 18.10
N TYR A 133 -16.88 11.00 17.29
CA TYR A 133 -16.60 11.05 15.85
C TYR A 133 -15.13 11.28 15.56
N ASN A 134 -14.50 12.25 16.22
CA ASN A 134 -13.07 12.52 16.03
C ASN A 134 -12.20 11.33 16.41
N ALA A 135 -12.59 10.57 17.43
CA ALA A 135 -11.85 9.39 17.86
C ALA A 135 -11.85 8.25 16.81
N VAL A 136 -12.94 8.13 16.04
CA VAL A 136 -13.13 7.05 15.06
C VAL A 136 -12.94 7.50 13.59
N ALA A 137 -12.88 8.79 13.35
CA ALA A 137 -12.85 9.35 11.98
C ALA A 137 -11.70 8.82 11.13
N ARG A 138 -10.55 8.55 11.73
CA ARG A 138 -9.39 8.04 11.01
C ARG A 138 -9.60 6.63 10.42
N TYR A 139 -10.59 5.89 10.91
CA TYR A 139 -10.93 4.55 10.43
C TYR A 139 -12.06 4.55 9.40
N LEU A 140 -12.69 5.69 9.22
CA LEU A 140 -13.75 5.87 8.25
C LEU A 140 -13.18 6.29 6.89
#